data_2f1234deabcd97900871ba72ad1851ae
#
_entry.id   2f1234deabcd97900871ba72ad1851ae
#
_cell.length_a   1.000
_cell.length_b   1.000
_cell.length_c   1.000
_cell.angle_alpha   90.00
_cell.angle_beta   90.00
_cell.angle_gamma   90.00
#
_symmetry.space_group_name_H-M   'P 1'
#
loop_
_entity.id
_entity.type
_entity.pdbx_description
1 polymer ?
#
loop_
_entity_poly.entity_id
_entity_poly.type
_entity_poly.pdbx_seq_one_letter_code
_entity_poly.pdbx_strand_id
1 'polypeptide(L)'
;MEGHPDLVAYRSYAHGPSLSASPVEAPEVTVVIPARNEAAFIGPCLESVLGQSFHRMQVVVVDGASSDGTVAVVRSFQERDARVQLLQNHRAIIPVSLNQALAAARGRWLIRIDAHATVPTDYVATLVRHLESGRWGGVGGRKDGVGFTPQGQAVALAMSSPFGVGNSAYHYATSPQEVDHIPFGAYPVELARRLGGWDEHLSVNQDFEFDFRVRKAGHKLLLDPTIVVNWRCQQSIFALFRQYLRYGRGKARVARLHPDSMRARHLAAPTLLASWAAALLFAAAGRRRTAAALVAPYAAAVIGASIWTGHRAPNFAVARHLPGAFVAMHVGWAMGFWRGIWGTDG
;
A
#
# COMPACT_ATOMS: atom_id res chain seq x y z
N MET A 1 12.96 27.05 18.80
CA MET A 1 12.44 25.69 19.15
C MET A 1 10.92 25.81 19.21
N GLU A 2 10.30 25.76 18.04
CA GLU A 2 8.84 25.84 17.89
C GLU A 2 8.29 24.43 17.83
N GLY A 3 7.42 24.12 18.80
CA GLY A 3 6.78 22.81 18.91
C GLY A 3 5.78 22.59 17.77
N HIS A 4 5.87 21.46 17.10
CA HIS A 4 4.99 21.02 16.04
C HIS A 4 3.56 20.80 16.60
N PRO A 5 2.52 21.47 16.11
CA PRO A 5 1.16 21.39 16.68
C PRO A 5 0.43 20.05 16.41
N ASP A 6 1.00 19.12 15.65
CA ASP A 6 0.28 17.91 15.18
C ASP A 6 0.35 16.70 16.13
N LEU A 7 0.94 16.85 17.31
CA LEU A 7 1.04 15.75 18.31
C LEU A 7 -0.15 15.64 19.28
N VAL A 8 -1.13 16.53 19.17
CA VAL A 8 -2.22 16.62 20.18
C VAL A 8 -3.39 15.65 19.91
N ALA A 9 -3.55 15.14 18.69
CA ALA A 9 -4.67 14.26 18.34
C ALA A 9 -4.47 12.77 18.74
N TYR A 10 -3.30 12.40 19.28
CA TYR A 10 -2.97 11.02 19.68
C TYR A 10 -2.83 10.83 21.21
N ARG A 11 -3.30 11.78 22.02
CA ARG A 11 -3.30 11.63 23.48
C ARG A 11 -4.57 10.96 23.97
N SER A 12 -4.37 9.83 24.61
CA SER A 12 -5.12 9.13 25.65
C SER A 12 -5.63 7.73 25.29
N TYR A 13 -4.73 6.77 25.28
CA TYR A 13 -5.03 5.41 25.68
C TYR A 13 -3.90 4.95 26.62
N ALA A 14 -3.88 5.48 27.82
CA ALA A 14 -3.00 5.03 28.89
C ALA A 14 -3.80 4.15 29.84
N HIS A 15 -3.23 2.98 30.15
CA HIS A 15 -3.59 2.03 31.21
C HIS A 15 -4.74 1.06 30.93
N GLY A 16 -4.44 0.01 30.17
CA GLY A 16 -5.11 -1.27 30.28
C GLY A 16 -4.42 -2.14 31.36
N PRO A 17 -5.14 -3.09 31.98
CA PRO A 17 -4.62 -3.91 33.06
C PRO A 17 -3.49 -4.85 32.61
N SER A 18 -2.52 -5.09 33.51
CA SER A 18 -1.46 -6.09 33.40
C SER A 18 -2.08 -7.46 33.09
N LEU A 19 -1.84 -7.96 31.88
CA LEU A 19 -2.29 -9.30 31.49
C LEU A 19 -1.38 -10.34 32.18
N SER A 20 -1.97 -11.16 33.06
CA SER A 20 -1.34 -12.35 33.61
C SER A 20 -0.92 -13.26 32.46
N ALA A 21 0.34 -13.74 32.48
CA ALA A 21 0.90 -14.66 31.49
C ALA A 21 0.19 -16.02 31.55
N SER A 22 -0.91 -16.16 30.81
CA SER A 22 -1.44 -17.47 30.44
C SER A 22 -0.45 -18.15 29.50
N PRO A 23 -0.36 -19.49 29.47
CA PRO A 23 0.53 -20.19 28.52
C PRO A 23 0.17 -19.71 27.10
N VAL A 24 1.18 -19.20 26.39
CA VAL A 24 1.00 -18.69 25.03
C VAL A 24 0.57 -19.85 24.15
N GLU A 25 -0.73 -19.95 23.85
CA GLU A 25 -1.24 -20.93 22.87
C GLU A 25 -0.44 -20.81 21.57
N ALA A 26 -0.23 -21.93 20.88
CA ALA A 26 0.48 -21.92 19.61
C ALA A 26 -0.19 -20.92 18.64
N PRO A 27 0.56 -19.99 18.03
CA PRO A 27 -0.03 -18.97 17.19
C PRO A 27 -0.66 -19.59 15.93
N GLU A 28 -1.84 -19.14 15.57
CA GLU A 28 -2.48 -19.47 14.28
C GLU A 28 -2.13 -18.45 13.20
N VAL A 29 -1.85 -17.24 13.59
CA VAL A 29 -1.56 -16.12 12.70
C VAL A 29 -0.15 -15.62 12.96
N THR A 30 0.59 -15.31 11.91
CA THR A 30 1.80 -14.51 11.96
C THR A 30 1.52 -13.18 11.28
N VAL A 31 1.53 -12.09 12.05
CA VAL A 31 1.47 -10.73 11.50
C VAL A 31 2.89 -10.27 11.22
N VAL A 32 3.18 -9.87 9.97
CA VAL A 32 4.46 -9.28 9.58
C VAL A 32 4.35 -7.78 9.41
N ILE A 33 5.26 -7.04 10.03
CA ILE A 33 5.35 -5.58 9.97
C ILE A 33 6.75 -5.20 9.49
N PRO A 34 6.95 -4.99 8.17
CA PRO A 34 8.20 -4.40 7.70
C PRO A 34 8.27 -2.94 8.13
N ALA A 35 9.37 -2.54 8.76
CA ALA A 35 9.57 -1.18 9.26
C ALA A 35 10.93 -0.64 8.83
N ARG A 36 10.97 0.65 8.45
CA ARG A 36 12.22 1.39 8.23
C ARG A 36 12.00 2.87 8.45
N ASN A 37 12.62 3.43 9.51
CA ASN A 37 12.48 4.83 9.90
C ASN A 37 11.02 5.22 10.16
N GLU A 38 10.36 4.45 11.03
CA GLU A 38 8.93 4.57 11.37
C GLU A 38 8.70 4.88 12.87
N ALA A 39 9.70 5.47 13.56
CA ALA A 39 9.64 5.72 15.00
C ALA A 39 8.36 6.45 15.45
N ALA A 40 7.85 7.37 14.60
CA ALA A 40 6.64 8.13 14.89
C ALA A 40 5.33 7.34 14.71
N PHE A 41 5.36 6.19 14.00
CA PHE A 41 4.14 5.49 13.57
C PHE A 41 4.07 4.03 14.03
N ILE A 42 5.20 3.39 14.28
CA ILE A 42 5.25 1.97 14.63
C ILE A 42 4.56 1.68 15.99
N GLY A 43 4.57 2.63 16.93
CA GLY A 43 3.88 2.48 18.22
C GLY A 43 2.37 2.29 18.04
N PRO A 44 1.63 3.26 17.46
CA PRO A 44 0.21 3.12 17.14
C PRO A 44 -0.13 1.89 16.28
N CYS A 45 0.75 1.53 15.33
CA CYS A 45 0.59 0.30 14.55
C CYS A 45 0.59 -0.94 15.46
N LEU A 46 1.61 -1.09 16.29
CA LEU A 46 1.72 -2.22 17.23
C LEU A 46 0.57 -2.25 18.24
N GLU A 47 0.14 -1.11 18.77
CA GLU A 47 -1.03 -1.03 19.65
C GLU A 47 -2.29 -1.57 18.95
N SER A 48 -2.53 -1.18 17.70
CA SER A 48 -3.69 -1.65 16.93
C SER A 48 -3.65 -3.15 16.63
N VAL A 49 -2.44 -3.70 16.43
CA VAL A 49 -2.23 -5.14 16.17
C VAL A 49 -2.32 -5.96 17.44
N LEU A 50 -1.72 -5.51 18.52
CA LEU A 50 -1.75 -6.23 19.80
C LEU A 50 -3.13 -6.18 20.48
N GLY A 51 -3.93 -5.13 20.18
CA GLY A 51 -5.30 -4.94 20.62
C GLY A 51 -6.37 -5.69 19.82
N GLN A 52 -5.99 -6.60 18.91
CA GLN A 52 -6.95 -7.40 18.15
C GLN A 52 -7.77 -8.35 19.03
N SER A 53 -9.02 -8.59 18.67
CA SER A 53 -9.89 -9.60 19.30
C SER A 53 -9.41 -11.04 19.08
N PHE A 54 -8.57 -11.25 18.08
CA PHE A 54 -7.91 -12.53 17.80
C PHE A 54 -6.55 -12.57 18.50
N HIS A 55 -6.39 -13.41 19.54
CA HIS A 55 -5.21 -13.38 20.41
C HIS A 55 -4.11 -14.38 20.03
N ARG A 56 -4.44 -15.49 19.34
CA ARG A 56 -3.48 -16.54 18.95
C ARG A 56 -2.60 -16.09 17.78
N MET A 57 -1.79 -15.05 17.99
CA MET A 57 -0.93 -14.50 16.96
C MET A 57 0.50 -14.27 17.44
N GLN A 58 1.42 -14.38 16.49
CA GLN A 58 2.80 -13.91 16.55
C GLN A 58 2.89 -12.61 15.77
N VAL A 59 3.61 -11.62 16.28
CA VAL A 59 3.86 -10.34 15.60
C VAL A 59 5.33 -10.24 15.29
N VAL A 60 5.71 -10.31 14.03
CA VAL A 60 7.10 -10.24 13.57
C VAL A 60 7.34 -8.87 12.94
N VAL A 61 8.02 -8.00 13.68
CA VAL A 61 8.52 -6.74 13.13
C VAL A 61 9.89 -7.01 12.49
N VAL A 62 10.05 -6.60 11.24
CA VAL A 62 11.32 -6.75 10.54
C VAL A 62 11.87 -5.36 10.21
N ASP A 63 12.90 -4.97 10.96
CA ASP A 63 13.55 -3.67 10.82
C ASP A 63 14.51 -3.64 9.64
N GLY A 64 14.29 -2.73 8.71
CA GLY A 64 15.06 -2.51 7.49
C GLY A 64 16.25 -1.57 7.69
N ALA A 65 17.08 -1.80 8.71
CA ALA A 65 18.24 -0.96 9.07
C ALA A 65 17.82 0.50 9.34
N SER A 66 16.88 0.70 10.26
CA SER A 66 16.45 2.02 10.71
C SER A 66 17.58 2.78 11.40
N SER A 67 17.64 4.09 11.16
CA SER A 67 18.59 5.01 11.76
C SER A 67 17.94 5.98 12.77
N ASP A 68 16.63 5.86 12.98
CA ASP A 68 15.85 6.62 13.96
C ASP A 68 15.52 5.77 15.21
N GLY A 69 14.55 6.19 16.01
CA GLY A 69 14.10 5.47 17.20
C GLY A 69 13.25 4.22 16.98
N THR A 70 13.03 3.76 15.73
CA THR A 70 12.12 2.64 15.41
C THR A 70 12.43 1.40 16.23
N VAL A 71 13.69 0.94 16.25
CA VAL A 71 14.12 -0.25 16.96
C VAL A 71 13.87 -0.13 18.47
N ALA A 72 14.13 1.04 19.07
CA ALA A 72 13.90 1.28 20.49
C ALA A 72 12.41 1.17 20.84
N VAL A 73 11.53 1.75 20.01
CA VAL A 73 10.08 1.61 20.19
C VAL A 73 9.67 0.14 20.12
N VAL A 74 10.10 -0.62 19.10
CA VAL A 74 9.72 -2.03 18.97
C VAL A 74 10.21 -2.87 20.15
N ARG A 75 11.44 -2.63 20.64
CA ARG A 75 11.97 -3.33 21.83
C ARG A 75 11.12 -3.07 23.07
N SER A 76 10.65 -1.85 23.27
CA SER A 76 9.76 -1.54 24.41
C SER A 76 8.43 -2.29 24.36
N PHE A 77 7.93 -2.64 23.16
CA PHE A 77 6.77 -3.52 23.00
C PHE A 77 7.14 -5.00 23.23
N GLN A 78 8.29 -5.44 22.77
CA GLN A 78 8.78 -6.81 22.95
C GLN A 78 8.99 -7.16 24.44
N GLU A 79 9.43 -6.20 25.25
CA GLU A 79 9.57 -6.36 26.70
C GLU A 79 8.22 -6.52 27.44
N ARG A 80 7.13 -5.95 26.86
CA ARG A 80 5.79 -5.95 27.46
C ARG A 80 4.87 -7.03 26.91
N ASP A 81 5.14 -7.55 25.71
CA ASP A 81 4.28 -8.52 25.05
C ASP A 81 5.12 -9.59 24.32
N ALA A 82 5.08 -10.82 24.85
CA ALA A 82 5.85 -11.96 24.33
C ALA A 82 5.45 -12.39 22.89
N ARG A 83 4.35 -11.86 22.35
CA ARG A 83 3.96 -12.10 20.95
C ARG A 83 4.85 -11.36 19.97
N VAL A 84 5.49 -10.26 20.38
CA VAL A 84 6.32 -9.39 19.53
C VAL A 84 7.72 -9.97 19.37
N GLN A 85 8.15 -10.14 18.14
CA GLN A 85 9.49 -10.53 17.75
C GLN A 85 10.09 -9.49 16.81
N LEU A 86 11.32 -9.06 17.09
CA LEU A 86 12.08 -8.16 16.23
C LEU A 86 13.13 -8.95 15.44
N LEU A 87 13.12 -8.80 14.11
CA LEU A 87 14.15 -9.31 13.20
C LEU A 87 14.85 -8.13 12.51
N GLN A 88 16.06 -8.37 12.00
CA GLN A 88 16.87 -7.37 11.29
C GLN A 88 17.00 -7.72 9.81
N ASN A 89 16.73 -6.77 8.94
CA ASN A 89 16.94 -6.85 7.49
C ASN A 89 17.99 -5.83 7.05
N HIS A 90 19.24 -6.22 6.97
CA HIS A 90 20.33 -5.34 6.55
C HIS A 90 20.28 -4.93 5.07
N ARG A 91 19.54 -5.65 4.23
CA ARG A 91 19.34 -5.27 2.82
C ARG A 91 18.31 -4.15 2.66
N ALA A 92 17.52 -3.85 3.70
CA ALA A 92 16.58 -2.73 3.76
C ALA A 92 15.54 -2.70 2.62
N ILE A 93 15.16 -3.85 2.09
CA ILE A 93 14.12 -4.01 1.05
C ILE A 93 12.97 -4.87 1.57
N ILE A 94 11.75 -4.47 1.23
CA ILE A 94 10.50 -5.06 1.78
C ILE A 94 10.39 -6.57 1.51
N PRO A 95 10.61 -7.11 0.29
CA PRO A 95 10.46 -8.54 0.05
C PRO A 95 11.40 -9.40 0.92
N VAL A 96 12.60 -8.93 1.23
CA VAL A 96 13.49 -9.63 2.18
C VAL A 96 12.85 -9.68 3.58
N SER A 97 12.26 -8.57 4.04
CA SER A 97 11.55 -8.55 5.33
C SER A 97 10.37 -9.52 5.33
N LEU A 98 9.60 -9.58 4.25
CA LEU A 98 8.46 -10.49 4.13
C LEU A 98 8.93 -11.96 4.11
N ASN A 99 10.02 -12.28 3.41
CA ASN A 99 10.58 -13.63 3.35
C ASN A 99 11.20 -14.06 4.68
N GLN A 100 11.88 -13.17 5.40
CA GLN A 100 12.37 -13.45 6.75
C GLN A 100 11.23 -13.76 7.72
N ALA A 101 10.15 -12.98 7.67
CA ALA A 101 8.96 -13.22 8.46
C ALA A 101 8.25 -14.53 8.06
N LEU A 102 8.18 -14.85 6.76
CA LEU A 102 7.63 -16.10 6.26
C LEU A 102 8.44 -17.31 6.76
N ALA A 103 9.77 -17.20 6.80
CA ALA A 103 10.64 -18.24 7.37
C ALA A 103 10.42 -18.41 8.87
N ALA A 104 10.23 -17.30 9.61
CA ALA A 104 9.98 -17.29 11.05
C ALA A 104 8.51 -17.59 11.42
N ALA A 105 7.61 -17.70 10.44
CA ALA A 105 6.19 -17.85 10.67
C ALA A 105 5.87 -19.20 11.33
N ARG A 106 5.18 -19.11 12.47
CA ARG A 106 4.65 -20.27 13.23
C ARG A 106 3.16 -20.46 13.06
N GLY A 107 2.46 -19.42 12.58
CA GLY A 107 1.03 -19.46 12.29
C GLY A 107 0.71 -20.16 10.97
N ARG A 108 -0.55 -20.59 10.83
CA ARG A 108 -1.12 -21.11 9.59
C ARG A 108 -1.34 -20.00 8.54
N TRP A 109 -1.55 -18.76 9.02
CA TRP A 109 -1.85 -17.59 8.21
C TRP A 109 -0.77 -16.53 8.38
N LEU A 110 -0.35 -15.91 7.29
CA LEU A 110 0.55 -14.76 7.28
C LEU A 110 -0.25 -13.52 6.88
N ILE A 111 -0.21 -12.47 7.70
CA ILE A 111 -0.89 -11.19 7.45
C ILE A 111 0.15 -10.09 7.40
N ARG A 112 0.19 -9.31 6.34
CA ARG A 112 1.04 -8.12 6.24
C ARG A 112 0.30 -6.89 6.75
N ILE A 113 0.98 -6.07 7.56
CA ILE A 113 0.57 -4.72 7.95
C ILE A 113 1.78 -3.81 7.84
N ASP A 114 1.65 -2.64 7.20
CA ASP A 114 2.76 -1.70 7.11
C ASP A 114 2.89 -0.87 8.42
N ALA A 115 4.10 -0.49 8.81
CA ALA A 115 4.42 0.14 10.09
C ALA A 115 3.74 1.50 10.34
N HIS A 116 3.24 2.16 9.30
CA HIS A 116 2.47 3.41 9.36
C HIS A 116 0.98 3.22 9.06
N ALA A 117 0.46 2.03 9.32
CA ALA A 117 -0.95 1.71 9.22
C ALA A 117 -1.53 1.33 10.59
N THR A 118 -2.84 1.51 10.74
CA THR A 118 -3.61 1.02 11.89
C THR A 118 -4.83 0.25 11.40
N VAL A 119 -5.28 -0.71 12.20
CA VAL A 119 -6.36 -1.62 11.84
C VAL A 119 -7.41 -1.71 12.95
N PRO A 120 -8.72 -1.93 12.62
CA PRO A 120 -9.77 -2.17 13.59
C PRO A 120 -9.53 -3.44 14.41
N THR A 121 -10.18 -3.54 15.57
CA THR A 121 -10.02 -4.66 16.53
C THR A 121 -10.42 -6.03 15.98
N ASP A 122 -11.27 -6.10 14.98
CA ASP A 122 -11.76 -7.33 14.35
C ASP A 122 -11.05 -7.67 13.03
N TYR A 123 -10.02 -6.90 12.65
CA TYR A 123 -9.31 -7.04 11.38
C TYR A 123 -8.75 -8.44 11.16
N VAL A 124 -7.98 -8.95 12.13
CA VAL A 124 -7.37 -10.29 12.03
C VAL A 124 -8.43 -11.37 12.03
N ALA A 125 -9.43 -11.29 12.91
CA ALA A 125 -10.52 -12.28 12.99
C ALA A 125 -11.32 -12.37 11.68
N THR A 126 -11.55 -11.24 11.01
CA THR A 126 -12.29 -11.21 9.74
C THR A 126 -11.46 -11.80 8.60
N LEU A 127 -10.15 -11.51 8.53
CA LEU A 127 -9.25 -12.15 7.55
C LEU A 127 -9.18 -13.66 7.73
N VAL A 128 -9.02 -14.13 8.97
CA VAL A 128 -8.96 -15.57 9.29
C VAL A 128 -10.24 -16.28 8.88
N ARG A 129 -11.41 -15.73 9.20
CA ARG A 129 -12.72 -16.30 8.81
C ARG A 129 -12.83 -16.54 7.30
N HIS A 130 -12.36 -15.59 6.48
CA HIS A 130 -12.36 -15.77 5.03
C HIS A 130 -11.35 -16.83 4.57
N LEU A 131 -10.14 -16.84 5.16
CA LEU A 131 -9.12 -17.83 4.81
C LEU A 131 -9.49 -19.24 5.21
N GLU A 132 -10.15 -19.43 6.36
CA GLU A 132 -10.65 -20.74 6.84
C GLU A 132 -11.71 -21.36 5.93
N SER A 133 -12.43 -20.54 5.15
CA SER A 133 -13.36 -21.05 4.15
C SER A 133 -12.69 -21.93 3.08
N GLY A 134 -11.37 -21.86 2.95
CA GLY A 134 -10.59 -22.59 1.94
C GLY A 134 -10.82 -22.12 0.49
N ARG A 135 -11.66 -21.10 0.28
CA ARG A 135 -12.04 -20.60 -1.05
C ARG A 135 -10.99 -19.66 -1.65
N TRP A 136 -10.15 -19.05 -0.80
CA TRP A 136 -9.29 -17.95 -1.17
C TRP A 136 -7.81 -18.28 -0.95
N GLY A 137 -6.99 -17.99 -1.96
CA GLY A 137 -5.53 -18.06 -1.85
C GLY A 137 -4.94 -16.81 -1.20
N GLY A 138 -5.72 -15.74 -1.11
CA GLY A 138 -5.39 -14.53 -0.38
C GLY A 138 -6.61 -13.67 -0.14
N VAL A 139 -6.58 -12.90 0.96
CA VAL A 139 -7.65 -11.99 1.37
C VAL A 139 -7.04 -10.64 1.70
N GLY A 140 -7.65 -9.57 1.23
CA GLY A 140 -7.26 -8.20 1.56
C GLY A 140 -8.48 -7.32 1.80
N GLY A 141 -8.21 -6.13 2.32
CA GLY A 141 -9.23 -5.17 2.67
C GLY A 141 -9.12 -3.85 1.88
N ARG A 142 -10.00 -2.92 2.22
CA ARG A 142 -9.96 -1.56 1.71
C ARG A 142 -8.83 -0.78 2.39
N LYS A 143 -8.09 -0.04 1.57
CA LYS A 143 -6.98 0.80 2.01
C LYS A 143 -7.44 2.26 2.04
N ASP A 144 -7.75 2.77 3.22
CA ASP A 144 -8.19 4.14 3.41
C ASP A 144 -6.97 5.04 3.68
N GLY A 145 -6.76 6.01 2.78
CA GLY A 145 -5.67 6.99 2.91
C GLY A 145 -5.97 8.02 3.99
N VAL A 146 -5.00 8.26 4.89
CA VAL A 146 -5.09 9.30 5.93
C VAL A 146 -4.13 10.43 5.61
N GLY A 147 -4.66 11.63 5.39
CA GLY A 147 -3.91 12.87 5.13
C GLY A 147 -4.01 13.83 6.30
N PHE A 148 -2.88 14.35 6.77
CA PHE A 148 -2.77 15.31 7.88
C PHE A 148 -2.59 16.75 7.40
N THR A 149 -2.12 16.95 6.17
CA THR A 149 -1.98 18.25 5.53
C THR A 149 -3.08 18.46 4.49
N PRO A 150 -3.38 19.69 4.06
CA PRO A 150 -4.33 19.91 2.94
C PRO A 150 -3.94 19.15 1.67
N GLN A 151 -2.63 19.07 1.35
CA GLN A 151 -2.16 18.25 0.24
C GLN A 151 -2.35 16.75 0.51
N GLY A 152 -2.04 16.26 1.72
CA GLY A 152 -2.25 14.87 2.12
C GLY A 152 -3.72 14.45 2.05
N GLN A 153 -4.63 15.31 2.49
CA GLN A 153 -6.08 15.07 2.37
C GLN A 153 -6.53 15.02 0.91
N ALA A 154 -6.02 15.91 0.06
CA ALA A 154 -6.28 15.85 -1.39
C ALA A 154 -5.71 14.58 -2.03
N VAL A 155 -4.53 14.13 -1.61
CA VAL A 155 -3.94 12.84 -2.02
C VAL A 155 -4.85 11.68 -1.63
N ALA A 156 -5.33 11.61 -0.38
CA ALA A 156 -6.27 10.60 0.08
C ALA A 156 -7.54 10.56 -0.76
N LEU A 157 -8.13 11.72 -1.04
CA LEU A 157 -9.32 11.86 -1.89
C LEU A 157 -9.05 11.44 -3.35
N ALA A 158 -7.92 11.86 -3.93
CA ALA A 158 -7.55 11.46 -5.29
C ALA A 158 -7.32 9.93 -5.40
N MET A 159 -6.69 9.33 -4.39
CA MET A 159 -6.50 7.88 -4.33
C MET A 159 -7.79 7.10 -4.11
N SER A 160 -8.82 7.68 -3.50
CA SER A 160 -10.15 7.05 -3.38
C SER A 160 -11.04 7.25 -4.61
N SER A 161 -10.50 7.80 -5.70
CA SER A 161 -11.24 8.04 -6.94
C SER A 161 -10.80 7.06 -8.04
N PRO A 162 -11.73 6.41 -8.75
CA PRO A 162 -11.42 5.60 -9.93
C PRO A 162 -10.62 6.35 -10.99
N PHE A 163 -10.79 7.67 -11.13
CA PHE A 163 -9.99 8.48 -12.03
C PHE A 163 -8.50 8.51 -11.62
N GLY A 164 -8.20 8.55 -10.31
CA GLY A 164 -6.83 8.56 -9.80
C GLY A 164 -6.14 7.21 -9.87
N VAL A 165 -6.84 6.13 -9.47
CA VAL A 165 -6.22 4.80 -9.27
C VAL A 165 -6.70 3.73 -10.28
N GLY A 166 -7.55 4.11 -11.24
CA GLY A 166 -8.13 3.17 -12.21
C GLY A 166 -8.91 2.05 -11.51
N ASN A 167 -8.69 0.81 -11.91
CA ASN A 167 -9.38 -0.37 -11.36
C ASN A 167 -8.75 -0.91 -10.05
N SER A 168 -7.97 -0.11 -9.30
CA SER A 168 -7.46 -0.51 -7.99
C SER A 168 -8.59 -0.48 -6.96
N ALA A 169 -9.50 -1.45 -7.04
CA ALA A 169 -10.76 -1.52 -6.29
C ALA A 169 -10.58 -1.40 -4.77
N TYR A 170 -9.44 -1.80 -4.25
CA TYR A 170 -9.12 -1.70 -2.82
C TYR A 170 -9.06 -0.27 -2.27
N HIS A 171 -9.17 0.76 -3.10
CA HIS A 171 -9.28 2.15 -2.67
C HIS A 171 -10.73 2.66 -2.59
N TYR A 172 -11.70 1.98 -3.22
CA TYR A 172 -13.06 2.51 -3.34
C TYR A 172 -14.18 1.44 -3.38
N ALA A 173 -13.84 0.16 -3.34
CA ALA A 173 -14.86 -0.90 -3.34
C ALA A 173 -15.83 -0.76 -2.15
N THR A 174 -17.10 -1.08 -2.40
CA THR A 174 -18.19 -1.04 -1.42
C THR A 174 -18.80 -2.40 -1.13
N SER A 175 -18.41 -3.44 -1.88
CA SER A 175 -18.85 -4.83 -1.69
C SER A 175 -17.71 -5.81 -1.89
N PRO A 176 -17.77 -6.99 -1.22
CA PRO A 176 -16.77 -8.05 -1.43
C PRO A 176 -16.75 -8.51 -2.88
N GLN A 177 -15.54 -8.70 -3.43
CA GLN A 177 -15.34 -9.10 -4.82
C GLN A 177 -14.02 -9.84 -5.04
N GLU A 178 -13.99 -10.68 -6.08
CA GLU A 178 -12.76 -11.26 -6.60
C GLU A 178 -11.94 -10.19 -7.32
N VAL A 179 -10.63 -10.13 -7.03
CA VAL A 179 -9.73 -9.11 -7.59
C VAL A 179 -8.44 -9.75 -8.09
N ASP A 180 -7.65 -8.97 -8.85
CA ASP A 180 -6.33 -9.41 -9.33
C ASP A 180 -5.17 -9.00 -8.42
N HIS A 181 -5.44 -8.16 -7.41
CA HIS A 181 -4.45 -7.71 -6.45
C HIS A 181 -5.12 -7.24 -5.15
N ILE A 182 -4.50 -7.55 -4.02
CA ILE A 182 -4.89 -7.14 -2.67
C ILE A 182 -3.72 -6.41 -1.98
N PRO A 183 -3.92 -5.22 -1.42
CA PRO A 183 -2.91 -4.57 -0.58
C PRO A 183 -2.92 -5.22 0.81
N PHE A 184 -1.77 -5.23 1.48
CA PHE A 184 -1.65 -5.79 2.83
C PHE A 184 -2.28 -7.18 2.96
N GLY A 185 -1.99 -8.04 1.98
CA GLY A 185 -2.65 -9.34 1.84
C GLY A 185 -2.39 -10.29 3.01
N ALA A 186 -3.42 -11.08 3.30
CA ALA A 186 -3.35 -12.24 4.18
C ALA A 186 -3.36 -13.52 3.34
N TYR A 187 -2.46 -14.45 3.63
CA TYR A 187 -2.24 -15.67 2.83
C TYR A 187 -2.03 -16.89 3.71
N PRO A 188 -2.36 -18.11 3.21
CA PRO A 188 -1.87 -19.34 3.83
C PRO A 188 -0.34 -19.37 3.79
N VAL A 189 0.30 -19.59 4.95
CA VAL A 189 1.78 -19.70 5.05
C VAL A 189 2.32 -20.77 4.12
N GLU A 190 1.66 -21.92 4.07
CA GLU A 190 2.05 -23.03 3.22
C GLU A 190 1.98 -22.68 1.73
N LEU A 191 0.96 -21.94 1.28
CA LEU A 191 0.88 -21.45 -0.09
C LEU A 191 2.02 -20.48 -0.39
N ALA A 192 2.30 -19.53 0.53
CA ALA A 192 3.38 -18.57 0.35
C ALA A 192 4.75 -19.28 0.25
N ARG A 193 4.99 -20.29 1.08
CA ARG A 193 6.21 -21.12 1.04
C ARG A 193 6.33 -21.89 -0.28
N ARG A 194 5.25 -22.57 -0.72
CA ARG A 194 5.24 -23.31 -2.00
C ARG A 194 5.53 -22.41 -3.21
N LEU A 195 5.06 -21.17 -3.17
CA LEU A 195 5.32 -20.18 -4.23
C LEU A 195 6.71 -19.53 -4.11
N GLY A 196 7.52 -19.86 -3.09
CA GLY A 196 8.87 -19.32 -2.91
C GLY A 196 8.93 -17.92 -2.31
N GLY A 197 7.83 -17.46 -1.67
CA GLY A 197 7.78 -16.11 -1.07
C GLY A 197 7.76 -14.99 -2.10
N TRP A 198 8.24 -13.81 -1.71
CA TRP A 198 8.29 -12.60 -2.54
C TRP A 198 9.62 -12.48 -3.29
N ASP A 199 9.56 -12.04 -4.54
CA ASP A 199 10.78 -11.81 -5.35
C ASP A 199 11.61 -10.65 -4.77
N GLU A 200 12.80 -10.97 -4.28
CA GLU A 200 13.71 -10.01 -3.63
C GLU A 200 14.38 -9.04 -4.59
N HIS A 201 14.24 -9.22 -5.90
CA HIS A 201 14.70 -8.27 -6.91
C HIS A 201 13.68 -7.15 -7.15
N LEU A 202 12.44 -7.29 -6.63
CA LEU A 202 11.36 -6.31 -6.79
C LEU A 202 11.22 -5.44 -5.55
N SER A 203 11.90 -4.30 -5.49
CA SER A 203 11.75 -3.33 -4.39
C SER A 203 10.36 -2.66 -4.35
N VAL A 204 9.61 -2.73 -5.44
CA VAL A 204 8.24 -2.18 -5.60
C VAL A 204 7.42 -3.12 -6.46
N ASN A 205 6.10 -3.21 -6.22
CA ASN A 205 5.16 -4.11 -6.88
C ASN A 205 5.43 -5.61 -6.61
N GLN A 206 6.22 -5.93 -5.59
CA GLN A 206 6.45 -7.29 -5.12
C GLN A 206 5.16 -7.98 -4.66
N ASP A 207 4.22 -7.21 -4.10
CA ASP A 207 2.89 -7.68 -3.70
C ASP A 207 2.02 -8.02 -4.92
N PHE A 208 1.98 -7.13 -5.92
CA PHE A 208 1.27 -7.40 -7.17
C PHE A 208 1.85 -8.63 -7.91
N GLU A 209 3.17 -8.77 -7.92
CA GLU A 209 3.85 -9.93 -8.55
C GLU A 209 3.51 -11.23 -7.80
N PHE A 210 3.53 -11.20 -6.47
CA PHE A 210 3.17 -12.35 -5.65
C PHE A 210 1.70 -12.76 -5.88
N ASP A 211 0.79 -11.81 -5.88
CA ASP A 211 -0.63 -12.03 -6.19
C ASP A 211 -0.84 -12.61 -7.60
N PHE A 212 -0.04 -12.19 -8.56
CA PHE A 212 -0.07 -12.76 -9.90
C PHE A 212 0.31 -14.24 -9.86
N ARG A 213 1.37 -14.64 -9.11
CA ARG A 213 1.75 -16.05 -8.95
C ARG A 213 0.70 -16.86 -8.18
N VAL A 214 0.08 -16.29 -7.15
CA VAL A 214 -1.05 -16.93 -6.44
C VAL A 214 -2.17 -17.27 -7.41
N ARG A 215 -2.58 -16.31 -8.27
CA ARG A 215 -3.63 -16.53 -9.27
C ARG A 215 -3.19 -17.51 -10.37
N LYS A 216 -1.95 -17.44 -10.81
CA LYS A 216 -1.39 -18.37 -11.81
C LYS A 216 -1.34 -19.82 -11.31
N ALA A 217 -1.23 -20.00 -9.98
CA ALA A 217 -1.34 -21.30 -9.31
C ALA A 217 -2.80 -21.77 -9.13
N GLY A 218 -3.78 -21.09 -9.72
CA GLY A 218 -5.20 -21.48 -9.71
C GLY A 218 -6.00 -20.97 -8.52
N HIS A 219 -5.41 -20.12 -7.66
CA HIS A 219 -6.11 -19.56 -6.50
C HIS A 219 -6.76 -18.22 -6.83
N LYS A 220 -7.80 -17.87 -6.06
CA LYS A 220 -8.53 -16.61 -6.15
C LYS A 220 -8.16 -15.67 -5.01
N LEU A 221 -8.27 -14.37 -5.25
CA LEU A 221 -8.05 -13.34 -4.24
C LEU A 221 -9.37 -12.62 -3.92
N LEU A 222 -9.66 -12.46 -2.62
CA LEU A 222 -10.81 -11.72 -2.13
C LEU A 222 -10.40 -10.31 -1.69
N LEU A 223 -11.12 -9.33 -2.16
CA LEU A 223 -11.19 -8.00 -1.55
C LEU A 223 -12.50 -7.88 -0.78
N ASP A 224 -12.43 -7.71 0.53
CA ASP A 224 -13.59 -7.39 1.37
C ASP A 224 -13.44 -5.97 1.94
N PRO A 225 -14.28 -4.99 1.51
CA PRO A 225 -14.17 -3.60 1.94
C PRO A 225 -14.58 -3.37 3.40
N THR A 226 -15.15 -4.36 4.09
CA THR A 226 -15.39 -4.28 5.54
C THR A 226 -14.10 -4.41 6.34
N ILE A 227 -13.08 -5.04 5.77
CA ILE A 227 -11.72 -5.11 6.29
C ILE A 227 -11.02 -3.80 5.93
N VAL A 228 -10.82 -2.89 6.89
CA VAL A 228 -10.28 -1.57 6.65
C VAL A 228 -8.84 -1.46 7.18
N VAL A 229 -7.94 -0.90 6.36
CA VAL A 229 -6.60 -0.49 6.78
C VAL A 229 -6.50 1.03 6.66
N ASN A 230 -6.36 1.71 7.79
CA ASN A 230 -6.06 3.14 7.81
C ASN A 230 -4.56 3.33 7.55
N TRP A 231 -4.23 3.90 6.41
CA TRP A 231 -2.85 4.00 5.95
C TRP A 231 -2.45 5.45 5.74
N ARG A 232 -1.33 5.85 6.33
CA ARG A 232 -0.80 7.19 6.12
C ARG A 232 -0.32 7.36 4.69
N CYS A 233 -1.08 8.10 3.87
CA CYS A 233 -0.71 8.41 2.50
C CYS A 233 0.37 9.50 2.42
N GLN A 234 0.86 9.80 1.21
CA GLN A 234 1.83 10.88 1.01
C GLN A 234 1.23 12.23 1.39
N GLN A 235 1.99 13.04 2.14
CA GLN A 235 1.53 14.33 2.67
C GLN A 235 1.82 15.53 1.76
N SER A 236 2.46 15.29 0.60
CA SER A 236 2.68 16.30 -0.43
C SER A 236 2.51 15.72 -1.83
N ILE A 237 2.13 16.57 -2.79
CA ILE A 237 1.96 16.21 -4.20
C ILE A 237 3.29 15.75 -4.81
N PHE A 238 4.40 16.36 -4.42
CA PHE A 238 5.73 15.96 -4.90
C PHE A 238 6.10 14.54 -4.40
N ALA A 239 5.84 14.22 -3.14
CA ALA A 239 6.08 12.89 -2.59
C ALA A 239 5.18 11.85 -3.28
N LEU A 240 3.92 12.19 -3.58
CA LEU A 240 3.01 11.37 -4.36
C LEU A 240 3.55 11.10 -5.78
N PHE A 241 4.03 12.14 -6.47
CA PHE A 241 4.65 11.99 -7.80
C PHE A 241 5.82 11.01 -7.77
N ARG A 242 6.73 11.15 -6.78
CA ARG A 242 7.87 10.24 -6.61
C ARG A 242 7.42 8.80 -6.30
N GLN A 243 6.36 8.62 -5.55
CA GLN A 243 5.78 7.31 -5.26
C GLN A 243 5.24 6.65 -6.54
N TYR A 244 4.46 7.40 -7.34
CA TYR A 244 3.90 6.87 -8.58
C TYR A 244 4.96 6.63 -9.66
N LEU A 245 6.02 7.43 -9.68
CA LEU A 245 7.20 7.17 -10.54
C LEU A 245 7.86 5.82 -10.19
N ARG A 246 8.00 5.51 -8.90
CA ARG A 246 8.49 4.18 -8.48
C ARG A 246 7.52 3.06 -8.85
N TYR A 247 6.21 3.28 -8.68
CA TYR A 247 5.18 2.29 -9.03
C TYR A 247 5.17 1.99 -10.53
N GLY A 248 5.26 3.00 -11.39
CA GLY A 248 5.36 2.82 -12.83
C GLY A 248 6.60 2.02 -13.22
N ARG A 249 7.78 2.37 -12.65
CA ARG A 249 9.03 1.64 -12.89
C ARG A 249 8.93 0.18 -12.43
N GLY A 250 8.38 -0.07 -11.25
CA GLY A 250 8.16 -1.41 -10.74
C GLY A 250 7.20 -2.22 -11.63
N LYS A 251 6.13 -1.58 -12.14
CA LYS A 251 5.18 -2.25 -13.04
C LYS A 251 5.83 -2.65 -14.37
N ALA A 252 6.70 -1.83 -14.92
CA ALA A 252 7.46 -2.17 -16.13
C ALA A 252 8.38 -3.38 -15.87
N ARG A 253 9.01 -3.47 -14.69
CA ARG A 253 9.80 -4.66 -14.31
C ARG A 253 8.94 -5.93 -14.22
N VAL A 254 7.80 -5.86 -13.53
CA VAL A 254 6.87 -6.99 -13.47
C VAL A 254 6.37 -7.38 -14.86
N ALA A 255 6.13 -6.42 -15.75
CA ALA A 255 5.73 -6.69 -17.12
C ALA A 255 6.80 -7.44 -17.94
N ARG A 256 8.09 -7.23 -17.66
CA ARG A 256 9.17 -8.00 -18.27
C ARG A 256 9.26 -9.43 -17.74
N LEU A 257 9.05 -9.60 -16.43
CA LEU A 257 9.05 -10.92 -15.79
C LEU A 257 7.81 -11.73 -16.17
N HIS A 258 6.67 -11.06 -16.22
CA HIS A 258 5.36 -11.66 -16.46
C HIS A 258 4.55 -10.82 -17.46
N PRO A 259 4.79 -10.94 -18.78
CA PRO A 259 4.07 -10.17 -19.81
C PRO A 259 2.55 -10.37 -19.74
N ASP A 260 2.10 -11.57 -19.39
CA ASP A 260 0.70 -11.96 -19.21
C ASP A 260 0.03 -11.31 -17.98
N SER A 261 0.80 -10.67 -17.10
CA SER A 261 0.27 -9.85 -15.98
C SER A 261 -0.26 -8.50 -16.44
N MET A 262 0.03 -8.08 -17.68
CA MET A 262 -0.38 -6.78 -18.19
C MET A 262 -1.86 -6.76 -18.58
N ARG A 263 -2.52 -5.66 -18.29
CA ARG A 263 -3.91 -5.36 -18.66
C ARG A 263 -3.94 -4.02 -19.40
N ALA A 264 -4.94 -3.81 -20.27
CA ALA A 264 -5.08 -2.56 -21.04
C ALA A 264 -5.05 -1.30 -20.14
N ARG A 265 -5.64 -1.36 -18.94
CA ARG A 265 -5.59 -0.27 -17.96
C ARG A 265 -4.17 0.18 -17.60
N HIS A 266 -3.19 -0.71 -17.62
CA HIS A 266 -1.79 -0.38 -17.30
C HIS A 266 -1.11 0.45 -18.41
N LEU A 267 -1.71 0.52 -19.59
CA LEU A 267 -1.20 1.30 -20.71
C LEU A 267 -1.82 2.71 -20.78
N ALA A 268 -2.90 2.98 -20.03
CA ALA A 268 -3.61 4.26 -20.09
C ALA A 268 -2.69 5.47 -19.81
N ALA A 269 -1.91 5.43 -18.73
CA ALA A 269 -1.01 6.53 -18.40
C ALA A 269 0.22 6.61 -19.33
N PRO A 270 0.90 5.50 -19.73
CA PRO A 270 1.95 5.56 -20.74
C PRO A 270 1.50 6.13 -22.09
N THR A 271 0.30 5.77 -22.56
CA THR A 271 -0.25 6.30 -23.83
C THR A 271 -0.59 7.79 -23.71
N LEU A 272 -1.03 8.27 -22.56
CA LEU A 272 -1.22 9.70 -22.30
C LEU A 272 0.08 10.48 -22.50
N LEU A 273 1.18 10.02 -21.94
CA LEU A 273 2.46 10.71 -22.08
C LEU A 273 2.98 10.65 -23.53
N ALA A 274 2.77 9.52 -24.23
CA ALA A 274 3.07 9.40 -25.64
C ALA A 274 2.23 10.36 -26.51
N SER A 275 0.94 10.54 -26.18
CA SER A 275 0.07 11.49 -26.87
C SER A 275 0.52 12.94 -26.68
N TRP A 276 1.07 13.30 -25.51
CA TRP A 276 1.64 14.64 -25.25
C TRP A 276 2.93 14.86 -26.03
N ALA A 277 3.78 13.83 -26.14
CA ALA A 277 4.96 13.94 -27.00
C ALA A 277 4.57 14.17 -28.47
N ALA A 278 3.56 13.45 -28.96
CA ALA A 278 2.99 13.69 -30.29
C ALA A 278 2.38 15.10 -30.42
N ALA A 279 1.69 15.60 -29.40
CA ALA A 279 1.15 16.94 -29.40
C ALA A 279 2.24 18.01 -29.53
N LEU A 280 3.39 17.83 -28.87
CA LEU A 280 4.54 18.73 -29.01
C LEU A 280 5.09 18.74 -30.44
N LEU A 281 5.18 17.56 -31.07
CA LEU A 281 5.63 17.45 -32.48
C LEU A 281 4.63 18.15 -33.43
N PHE A 282 3.32 17.96 -33.25
CA PHE A 282 2.30 18.65 -34.05
C PHE A 282 2.33 20.17 -33.84
N ALA A 283 2.54 20.63 -32.60
CA ALA A 283 2.67 22.07 -32.31
C ALA A 283 3.89 22.65 -33.00
N ALA A 284 5.04 21.98 -32.95
CA ALA A 284 6.28 22.39 -33.64
C ALA A 284 6.09 22.43 -35.18
N ALA A 285 5.27 21.51 -35.73
CA ALA A 285 4.90 21.49 -37.15
C ALA A 285 3.78 22.51 -37.52
N GLY A 286 3.43 23.44 -36.60
CA GLY A 286 2.40 24.46 -36.84
C GLY A 286 0.94 23.96 -36.70
N ARG A 287 0.71 22.68 -36.44
CA ARG A 287 -0.62 22.05 -36.34
C ARG A 287 -1.22 22.21 -34.94
N ARG A 288 -1.38 23.46 -34.49
CA ARG A 288 -1.82 23.79 -33.12
C ARG A 288 -3.17 23.18 -32.72
N ARG A 289 -4.13 23.09 -33.67
CA ARG A 289 -5.45 22.48 -33.41
C ARG A 289 -5.33 20.99 -33.09
N THR A 290 -4.52 20.26 -33.82
CA THR A 290 -4.24 18.82 -33.58
C THR A 290 -3.54 18.64 -32.25
N ALA A 291 -2.54 19.46 -31.95
CA ALA A 291 -1.86 19.43 -30.65
C ALA A 291 -2.85 19.68 -29.47
N ALA A 292 -3.72 20.69 -29.60
CA ALA A 292 -4.74 20.97 -28.60
C ALA A 292 -5.72 19.80 -28.43
N ALA A 293 -6.17 19.17 -29.52
CA ALA A 293 -7.07 18.02 -29.49
C ALA A 293 -6.48 16.80 -28.75
N LEU A 294 -5.16 16.64 -28.72
CA LEU A 294 -4.49 15.57 -27.99
C LEU A 294 -4.35 15.87 -26.46
N VAL A 295 -4.32 17.14 -26.06
CA VAL A 295 -4.11 17.54 -24.66
C VAL A 295 -5.41 17.90 -23.95
N ALA A 296 -6.32 18.58 -24.62
CA ALA A 296 -7.53 19.15 -24.03
C ALA A 296 -8.45 18.10 -23.37
N PRO A 297 -8.65 16.88 -23.93
CA PRO A 297 -9.51 15.88 -23.28
C PRO A 297 -9.00 15.48 -21.89
N TYR A 298 -7.68 15.33 -21.73
CA TYR A 298 -7.11 15.02 -20.43
C TYR A 298 -7.26 16.19 -19.44
N ALA A 299 -7.00 17.41 -19.89
CA ALA A 299 -7.20 18.59 -19.04
C ALA A 299 -8.65 18.71 -18.58
N ALA A 300 -9.63 18.53 -19.49
CA ALA A 300 -11.04 18.51 -19.16
C ALA A 300 -11.41 17.39 -18.17
N ALA A 301 -10.85 16.18 -18.37
CA ALA A 301 -11.06 15.05 -17.46
C ALA A 301 -10.49 15.32 -16.06
N VAL A 302 -9.29 15.93 -15.95
CA VAL A 302 -8.72 16.32 -14.65
C VAL A 302 -9.59 17.36 -13.96
N ILE A 303 -10.05 18.37 -14.67
CA ILE A 303 -10.95 19.42 -14.13
C ILE A 303 -12.24 18.78 -13.64
N GLY A 304 -12.91 17.99 -14.48
CA GLY A 304 -14.17 17.32 -14.13
C GLY A 304 -14.03 16.38 -12.92
N ALA A 305 -12.98 15.55 -12.90
CA ALA A 305 -12.68 14.68 -11.78
C ALA A 305 -12.36 15.46 -10.51
N SER A 306 -11.66 16.60 -10.63
CA SER A 306 -11.35 17.47 -9.49
C SER A 306 -12.59 18.12 -8.91
N ILE A 307 -13.51 18.60 -9.75
CA ILE A 307 -14.78 19.15 -9.31
C ILE A 307 -15.59 18.06 -8.59
N TRP A 308 -15.76 16.90 -9.22
CA TRP A 308 -16.54 15.82 -8.64
C TRP A 308 -15.95 15.29 -7.32
N THR A 309 -14.64 15.05 -7.28
CA THR A 309 -13.98 14.61 -6.06
C THR A 309 -13.96 15.72 -5.01
N GLY A 310 -13.88 16.98 -5.43
CA GLY A 310 -13.87 18.18 -4.60
C GLY A 310 -15.12 18.36 -3.74
N HIS A 311 -16.29 17.81 -4.13
CA HIS A 311 -17.49 17.81 -3.29
C HIS A 311 -17.31 17.02 -1.97
N ARG A 312 -16.34 16.11 -1.92
CA ARG A 312 -16.00 15.37 -0.71
C ARG A 312 -14.88 16.01 0.12
N ALA A 313 -14.29 17.10 -0.39
CA ALA A 313 -13.25 17.82 0.32
C ALA A 313 -13.83 18.61 1.49
N PRO A 314 -13.17 18.64 2.65
CA PRO A 314 -13.66 19.36 3.82
C PRO A 314 -13.69 20.88 3.61
N ASN A 315 -12.86 21.40 2.73
CA ASN A 315 -12.78 22.83 2.40
C ASN A 315 -12.03 23.07 1.08
N PHE A 316 -12.03 24.34 0.63
CA PHE A 316 -11.34 24.74 -0.61
C PHE A 316 -9.81 24.59 -0.52
N ALA A 317 -9.22 24.75 0.67
CA ALA A 317 -7.78 24.58 0.86
C ALA A 317 -7.31 23.15 0.49
N VAL A 318 -8.18 22.15 0.65
CA VAL A 318 -7.95 20.77 0.20
C VAL A 318 -8.29 20.62 -1.29
N ALA A 319 -9.49 21.05 -1.69
CA ALA A 319 -10.01 20.85 -3.06
C ALA A 319 -9.07 21.41 -4.13
N ARG A 320 -8.44 22.55 -3.92
CA ARG A 320 -7.51 23.20 -4.87
C ARG A 320 -6.30 22.35 -5.24
N HIS A 321 -5.95 21.34 -4.41
CA HIS A 321 -4.80 20.46 -4.65
C HIS A 321 -5.15 19.20 -5.46
N LEU A 322 -6.46 18.91 -5.69
CA LEU A 322 -6.90 17.73 -6.43
C LEU A 322 -6.35 17.65 -7.86
N PRO A 323 -6.36 18.74 -8.67
CA PRO A 323 -5.80 18.67 -10.02
C PRO A 323 -4.33 18.26 -10.00
N GLY A 324 -3.53 18.85 -9.10
CA GLY A 324 -2.12 18.51 -8.92
C GLY A 324 -1.92 17.07 -8.46
N ALA A 325 -2.77 16.53 -7.58
CA ALA A 325 -2.70 15.15 -7.12
C ALA A 325 -2.98 14.17 -8.27
N PHE A 326 -4.04 14.36 -9.06
CA PHE A 326 -4.32 13.51 -10.23
C PHE A 326 -3.20 13.54 -11.26
N VAL A 327 -2.71 14.73 -11.61
CA VAL A 327 -1.59 14.87 -12.56
C VAL A 327 -0.34 14.17 -12.02
N ALA A 328 -0.01 14.34 -10.73
CA ALA A 328 1.14 13.68 -10.11
C ALA A 328 1.06 12.15 -10.19
N MET A 329 -0.13 11.57 -9.99
CA MET A 329 -0.36 10.14 -10.11
C MET A 329 -0.15 9.64 -11.55
N HIS A 330 -0.81 10.26 -12.51
CA HIS A 330 -0.80 9.80 -13.90
C HIS A 330 0.56 10.04 -14.57
N VAL A 331 1.11 11.25 -14.45
CA VAL A 331 2.40 11.59 -15.06
C VAL A 331 3.54 10.86 -14.35
N GLY A 332 3.53 10.80 -13.02
CA GLY A 332 4.51 10.05 -12.25
C GLY A 332 4.56 8.58 -12.68
N TRP A 333 3.39 7.93 -12.74
CA TRP A 333 3.27 6.54 -13.15
C TRP A 333 3.74 6.31 -14.60
N ALA A 334 3.30 7.16 -15.53
CA ALA A 334 3.69 7.09 -16.95
C ALA A 334 5.20 7.25 -17.15
N MET A 335 5.80 8.28 -16.54
CA MET A 335 7.26 8.50 -16.59
C MET A 335 8.03 7.33 -15.99
N GLY A 336 7.56 6.81 -14.87
CA GLY A 336 8.15 5.64 -14.23
C GLY A 336 8.10 4.41 -15.13
N PHE A 337 6.95 4.15 -15.76
CA PHE A 337 6.79 3.02 -16.67
C PHE A 337 7.74 3.09 -17.86
N TRP A 338 7.81 4.23 -18.56
CA TRP A 338 8.75 4.41 -19.67
C TRP A 338 10.21 4.29 -19.24
N ARG A 339 10.58 4.89 -18.08
CA ARG A 339 11.92 4.69 -17.51
C ARG A 339 12.22 3.21 -17.20
N GLY A 340 11.21 2.48 -16.73
CA GLY A 340 11.35 1.06 -16.44
C GLY A 340 11.46 0.19 -17.69
N ILE A 341 10.81 0.56 -18.79
CA ILE A 341 10.92 -0.15 -20.09
C ILE A 341 12.31 0.03 -20.71
N TRP A 342 12.84 1.25 -20.72
CA TRP A 342 14.10 1.57 -21.40
C TRP A 342 15.33 1.54 -20.48
N GLY A 343 15.12 1.54 -19.17
CA GLY A 343 16.24 1.51 -18.22
C GLY A 343 16.78 0.11 -18.04
N THR A 344 18.07 -0.05 -18.22
CA THR A 344 18.81 -1.20 -17.71
C THR A 344 18.74 -1.18 -16.18
N ASP A 345 18.61 -2.35 -15.58
CA ASP A 345 18.58 -2.51 -14.13
C ASP A 345 19.90 -2.07 -13.51
N GLY A 346 19.93 -0.84 -13.00
CA GLY A 346 20.95 -0.32 -12.11
C GLY A 346 20.40 -0.29 -10.67
#